data_027f50139d7a2b91b3ccaa6457376c96
#
_entry.id   027f50139d7a2b91b3ccaa6457376c96
#
_cell.length_a   1.000
_cell.length_b   1.000
_cell.length_c   1.000
_cell.angle_alpha   90.00
_cell.angle_beta   90.00
_cell.angle_gamma   90.00
#
_symmetry.space_group_name_H-M   'P 1'
#
loop_
_entity.id
_entity.type
_entity.pdbx_description
1 polymer ?
#
loop_
_entity_poly.entity_id
_entity_poly.type
_entity_poly.pdbx_seq_one_letter_code
_entity_poly.pdbx_strand_id
1 'polypeptide(L)'
;FSRSRGLGDVYKRQDLNIVKSTEGYVVINKSHGMVVHPGAGNKSGTLLNALLHEYPELKKLPRAGIVHRLDKDTSGLMVVARNEPAMQSLSEQISNRSIKRIYQAFTVGRIERSGKIEAPIGRHPKNRQKQAIIESGREAISHFKVIENFGSYSHLEVSLETGRTHQIRVHMNHLGFPLIGDPLYGRRRRFAKNTHQKLREIIESFPRQALHAAQLSFIDPTTSKEVSFQSKLPSDLVELRENLLNQA
;
A
#
# COMPACT_ATOMS: atom_id res chain seq x y z
N PHE A 1 11.47 23.23 38.96
CA PHE A 1 12.23 23.10 37.71
C PHE A 1 11.56 22.02 36.85
N SER A 2 10.68 22.46 35.96
CA SER A 2 10.09 21.60 34.92
C SER A 2 11.10 21.50 33.77
N ARG A 3 11.73 20.32 33.58
CA ARG A 3 12.53 20.04 32.40
C ARG A 3 11.59 19.97 31.19
N SER A 4 11.69 20.93 30.30
CA SER A 4 11.14 20.83 28.96
C SER A 4 11.75 19.58 28.28
N ARG A 5 10.92 18.53 28.04
CA ARG A 5 11.32 17.41 27.19
C ARG A 5 11.54 17.99 25.81
N GLY A 6 12.80 18.01 25.37
CA GLY A 6 13.21 18.58 24.11
C GLY A 6 12.48 17.91 22.94
N LEU A 7 12.11 18.72 21.95
CA LEU A 7 11.55 18.32 20.66
C LEU A 7 12.47 17.40 19.83
N GLY A 8 13.68 17.07 20.34
CA GLY A 8 14.67 16.24 19.65
C GLY A 8 14.32 14.76 19.48
N ASP A 9 13.46 14.19 20.34
CA ASP A 9 13.14 12.74 20.29
C ASP A 9 12.00 12.37 19.32
N VAL A 10 11.33 13.37 18.71
CA VAL A 10 10.18 13.15 17.81
C VAL A 10 10.63 12.79 16.39
N TYR A 11 11.87 13.09 16.02
CA TYR A 11 12.41 12.90 14.68
C TYR A 11 13.51 11.83 14.67
N LYS A 12 13.15 10.57 14.85
CA LYS A 12 14.09 9.48 14.58
C LYS A 12 14.37 9.43 13.08
N ARG A 13 15.65 9.52 12.72
CA ARG A 13 16.14 9.26 11.36
C ARG A 13 15.72 7.86 10.96
N GLN A 14 14.75 7.77 10.04
CA GLN A 14 14.44 6.54 9.31
C GLN A 14 14.92 6.76 7.89
N ASP A 15 15.67 5.82 7.35
CA ASP A 15 16.17 5.92 5.99
C ASP A 15 14.99 5.89 5.01
N LEU A 16 14.83 6.99 4.27
CA LEU A 16 13.86 7.11 3.19
C LEU A 16 14.50 6.58 1.92
N ASN A 17 13.90 5.59 1.31
CA ASN A 17 14.27 5.17 -0.03
C ASN A 17 13.64 6.14 -1.04
N ILE A 18 14.39 7.20 -1.38
CA ILE A 18 13.98 8.25 -2.31
C ILE A 18 14.26 7.77 -3.73
N VAL A 19 13.19 7.61 -4.53
CA VAL A 19 13.26 7.24 -5.95
C VAL A 19 13.51 8.46 -6.83
N LYS A 20 12.86 9.57 -6.52
CA LYS A 20 13.00 10.86 -7.22
C LYS A 20 12.72 12.00 -6.26
N SER A 21 13.52 13.05 -6.33
CA SER A 21 13.26 14.31 -5.64
C SER A 21 13.34 15.46 -6.63
N THR A 22 12.35 16.34 -6.59
CA THR A 22 12.24 17.58 -7.38
C THR A 22 11.86 18.73 -6.45
N GLU A 23 11.75 19.94 -6.96
CA GLU A 23 11.24 21.07 -6.19
C GLU A 23 9.75 20.93 -5.85
N GLY A 24 8.97 20.27 -6.71
CA GLY A 24 7.52 20.11 -6.56
C GLY A 24 7.12 18.88 -5.76
N TYR A 25 7.86 17.78 -5.85
CA TYR A 25 7.47 16.52 -5.23
C TYR A 25 8.67 15.61 -4.93
N VAL A 26 8.45 14.66 -4.05
CA VAL A 26 9.33 13.51 -3.85
C VAL A 26 8.55 12.22 -4.05
N VAL A 27 9.14 11.27 -4.78
CA VAL A 27 8.66 9.88 -4.90
C VAL A 27 9.54 9.01 -4.02
N ILE A 28 8.90 8.24 -3.17
CA ILE A 28 9.56 7.33 -2.23
C ILE A 28 9.11 5.89 -2.49
N ASN A 29 9.98 4.94 -2.22
CA ASN A 29 9.65 3.52 -2.14
C ASN A 29 9.54 3.14 -0.66
N LYS A 30 8.32 3.18 -0.11
CA LYS A 30 8.06 2.92 1.31
C LYS A 30 8.35 1.47 1.66
N SER A 31 9.15 1.21 2.67
CA SER A 31 9.32 -0.13 3.25
C SER A 31 8.04 -0.62 3.92
N HIS A 32 7.82 -1.93 3.96
CA HIS A 32 6.80 -2.49 4.85
C HIS A 32 7.15 -2.24 6.32
N GLY A 33 6.19 -2.33 7.22
CA GLY A 33 6.38 -2.02 8.64
C GLY A 33 6.33 -0.53 8.99
N MET A 34 6.51 0.38 8.01
CA MET A 34 6.48 1.82 8.21
C MET A 34 5.05 2.37 8.12
N VAL A 35 4.58 2.99 9.21
CA VAL A 35 3.29 3.71 9.25
C VAL A 35 3.43 5.07 8.57
N VAL A 36 2.43 5.48 7.79
CA VAL A 36 2.47 6.76 7.05
C VAL A 36 2.28 7.96 7.98
N HIS A 37 1.27 7.95 8.83
CA HIS A 37 0.94 9.06 9.74
C HIS A 37 0.96 8.62 11.20
N PRO A 38 1.33 9.49 12.14
CA PRO A 38 1.13 9.25 13.56
C PRO A 38 -0.33 8.90 13.88
N GLY A 39 -0.53 7.96 14.80
CA GLY A 39 -1.85 7.53 15.23
C GLY A 39 -1.79 6.70 16.52
N ALA A 40 -2.90 6.10 16.90
CA ALA A 40 -2.97 5.24 18.08
C ALA A 40 -1.96 4.08 17.94
N GLY A 41 -1.05 3.95 18.91
CA GLY A 41 0.01 2.94 18.92
C GLY A 41 1.30 3.30 18.16
N ASN A 42 1.32 4.39 17.36
CA ASN A 42 2.51 4.85 16.62
C ASN A 42 2.59 6.36 16.65
N LYS A 43 3.10 6.94 17.76
CA LYS A 43 3.22 8.39 17.93
C LYS A 43 4.41 8.99 17.19
N SER A 44 5.46 8.20 16.92
CA SER A 44 6.70 8.59 16.25
C SER A 44 7.21 7.46 15.35
N GLY A 45 8.29 7.71 14.60
CA GLY A 45 8.86 6.72 13.68
C GLY A 45 7.99 6.46 12.46
N THR A 46 7.17 7.43 12.05
CA THR A 46 6.31 7.33 10.86
C THR A 46 6.99 7.94 9.64
N LEU A 47 6.46 7.65 8.46
CA LEU A 47 6.89 8.29 7.21
C LEU A 47 6.84 9.82 7.32
N LEU A 48 5.78 10.37 7.93
CA LEU A 48 5.65 11.81 8.16
C LEU A 48 6.83 12.35 8.98
N ASN A 49 7.26 11.65 10.04
CA ASN A 49 8.41 12.08 10.84
C ASN A 49 9.71 12.05 10.03
N ALA A 50 9.93 11.02 9.22
CA ALA A 50 11.09 10.89 8.36
C ALA A 50 11.12 11.98 7.27
N LEU A 51 9.99 12.26 6.65
CA LEU A 51 9.85 13.35 5.67
C LEU A 51 10.13 14.73 6.29
N LEU A 52 9.64 15.02 7.49
CA LEU A 52 9.91 16.28 8.17
C LEU A 52 11.37 16.43 8.62
N HIS A 53 12.06 15.32 8.82
CA HIS A 53 13.50 15.33 9.10
C HIS A 53 14.32 15.65 7.84
N GLU A 54 14.02 14.96 6.74
CA GLU A 54 14.73 15.12 5.46
C GLU A 54 14.38 16.43 4.73
N TYR A 55 13.10 16.85 4.83
CA TYR A 55 12.54 18.03 4.18
C TYR A 55 11.83 18.92 5.20
N PRO A 56 12.57 19.74 5.99
CA PRO A 56 11.98 20.56 7.06
C PRO A 56 10.94 21.57 6.59
N GLU A 57 11.01 21.99 5.33
CA GLU A 57 10.04 22.90 4.69
C GLU A 57 8.63 22.32 4.64
N LEU A 58 8.47 20.99 4.66
CA LEU A 58 7.17 20.31 4.64
C LEU A 58 6.32 20.60 5.89
N LYS A 59 6.89 21.17 6.95
CA LYS A 59 6.13 21.64 8.12
C LYS A 59 5.05 22.66 7.76
N LYS A 60 5.23 23.39 6.66
CA LYS A 60 4.28 24.39 6.16
C LYS A 60 3.08 23.78 5.45
N LEU A 61 3.18 22.52 5.04
CA LEU A 61 2.13 21.84 4.28
C LEU A 61 1.25 20.97 5.19
N PRO A 62 -0.07 20.93 4.94
CA PRO A 62 -0.95 19.96 5.60
C PRO A 62 -0.41 18.54 5.44
N ARG A 63 -0.34 17.79 6.54
CA ARG A 63 0.17 16.41 6.58
C ARG A 63 1.56 16.23 5.96
N ALA A 64 2.42 17.26 6.02
CA ALA A 64 3.73 17.27 5.40
C ALA A 64 3.70 16.90 3.89
N GLY A 65 2.71 17.40 3.15
CA GLY A 65 2.57 17.18 1.72
C GLY A 65 2.10 15.78 1.30
N ILE A 66 1.76 14.90 2.25
CA ILE A 66 1.29 13.55 1.96
C ILE A 66 -0.15 13.61 1.43
N VAL A 67 -0.35 13.27 0.15
CA VAL A 67 -1.64 13.33 -0.55
C VAL A 67 -2.37 11.98 -0.62
N HIS A 68 -1.65 10.86 -0.45
CA HIS A 68 -2.23 9.51 -0.38
C HIS A 68 -1.46 8.63 0.60
N ARG A 69 -1.92 7.40 0.81
CA ARG A 69 -1.29 6.50 1.79
C ARG A 69 -1.21 5.07 1.31
N LEU A 70 -0.27 4.33 1.88
CA LEU A 70 -0.20 2.87 1.91
C LEU A 70 -0.46 2.37 3.34
N ASP A 71 -0.92 1.15 3.48
CA ASP A 71 -1.02 0.48 4.78
C ASP A 71 0.39 0.28 5.37
N LYS A 72 0.48 0.11 6.69
CA LYS A 72 1.75 -0.12 7.41
C LYS A 72 2.62 -1.17 6.71
N ASP A 73 2.02 -2.32 6.44
CA ASP A 73 2.74 -3.49 5.94
C ASP A 73 2.66 -3.67 4.41
N THR A 74 2.14 -2.66 3.70
CA THR A 74 2.24 -2.55 2.24
C THR A 74 3.49 -1.77 1.88
N SER A 75 4.34 -2.34 1.04
CA SER A 75 5.54 -1.68 0.49
C SER A 75 5.26 -0.99 -0.84
N GLY A 76 6.16 -0.11 -1.29
CA GLY A 76 6.15 0.42 -2.64
C GLY A 76 5.97 1.94 -2.74
N LEU A 77 5.64 2.39 -3.93
CA LEU A 77 5.72 3.77 -4.36
C LEU A 77 4.64 4.67 -3.76
N MET A 78 5.09 5.83 -3.29
CA MET A 78 4.25 6.95 -2.87
C MET A 78 4.81 8.27 -3.40
N VAL A 79 3.94 9.21 -3.75
CA VAL A 79 4.30 10.61 -4.04
C VAL A 79 3.89 11.52 -2.89
N VAL A 80 4.77 12.47 -2.57
CA VAL A 80 4.57 13.50 -1.54
C VAL A 80 4.86 14.85 -2.18
N ALA A 81 3.96 15.81 -2.01
CA ALA A 81 4.14 17.17 -2.49
C ALA A 81 5.17 17.92 -1.61
N ARG A 82 5.97 18.79 -2.23
CA ARG A 82 6.96 19.62 -1.52
C ARG A 82 6.58 21.10 -1.42
N ASN A 83 5.57 21.53 -2.16
CA ASN A 83 5.03 22.90 -2.11
C ASN A 83 3.50 22.88 -2.32
N GLU A 84 2.86 24.01 -2.05
CA GLU A 84 1.40 24.14 -2.14
C GLU A 84 0.85 23.90 -3.56
N PRO A 85 1.43 24.48 -4.64
CA PRO A 85 0.94 24.21 -6.01
C PRO A 85 1.00 22.72 -6.36
N ALA A 86 2.06 22.01 -6.03
CA ALA A 86 2.18 20.59 -6.26
C ALA A 86 1.18 19.79 -5.41
N MET A 87 0.95 20.19 -4.17
CA MET A 87 -0.04 19.55 -3.30
C MET A 87 -1.45 19.69 -3.85
N GLN A 88 -1.82 20.86 -4.34
CA GLN A 88 -3.10 21.10 -4.99
C GLN A 88 -3.24 20.22 -6.23
N SER A 89 -2.29 20.30 -7.17
CA SER A 89 -2.30 19.51 -8.40
C SER A 89 -2.41 18.00 -8.15
N LEU A 90 -1.56 17.44 -7.27
CA LEU A 90 -1.59 16.01 -6.96
C LEU A 90 -2.89 15.59 -6.25
N SER A 91 -3.46 16.46 -5.40
CA SER A 91 -4.74 16.20 -4.74
C SER A 91 -5.90 16.19 -5.74
N GLU A 92 -5.89 17.08 -6.70
CA GLU A 92 -6.87 17.10 -7.81
C GLU A 92 -6.75 15.85 -8.67
N GLN A 93 -5.54 15.44 -9.03
CA GLN A 93 -5.29 14.21 -9.79
C GLN A 93 -5.75 12.95 -9.06
N ILE A 94 -5.66 12.90 -7.71
CA ILE A 94 -6.22 11.81 -6.91
C ILE A 94 -7.75 11.87 -6.93
N SER A 95 -8.33 13.06 -6.79
CA SER A 95 -9.78 13.26 -6.74
C SER A 95 -10.46 12.90 -8.07
N ASN A 96 -9.87 13.30 -9.19
CA ASN A 96 -10.35 13.00 -10.54
C ASN A 96 -9.88 11.64 -11.07
N ARG A 97 -9.16 10.84 -10.25
CA ARG A 97 -8.71 9.46 -10.54
C ARG A 97 -7.68 9.36 -11.68
N SER A 98 -6.98 10.45 -12.01
CA SER A 98 -5.98 10.45 -13.09
C SER A 98 -4.61 9.90 -12.66
N ILE A 99 -4.32 9.81 -11.35
CA ILE A 99 -3.13 9.11 -10.85
C ILE A 99 -3.30 7.60 -11.03
N LYS A 100 -2.43 6.99 -11.84
CA LYS A 100 -2.38 5.54 -12.04
C LYS A 100 -1.55 4.91 -10.91
N ARG A 101 -2.14 3.96 -10.20
CA ARG A 101 -1.51 3.21 -9.10
C ARG A 101 -1.67 1.74 -9.38
N ILE A 102 -0.56 1.05 -9.63
CA ILE A 102 -0.55 -0.37 -9.95
C ILE A 102 0.19 -1.12 -8.83
N TYR A 103 -0.44 -2.17 -8.36
CA TYR A 103 0.06 -3.02 -7.29
C TYR A 103 0.31 -4.43 -7.80
N GLN A 104 1.26 -5.11 -7.20
CA GLN A 104 1.41 -6.55 -7.31
C GLN A 104 0.92 -7.20 -6.02
N ALA A 105 0.11 -8.24 -6.16
CA ALA A 105 -0.54 -8.94 -5.07
C ALA A 105 -0.47 -10.45 -5.25
N PHE A 106 -0.24 -11.20 -4.16
CA PHE A 106 -0.30 -12.67 -4.17
C PHE A 106 -1.48 -13.12 -3.32
N THR A 107 -2.33 -14.00 -3.88
CA THR A 107 -3.59 -14.42 -3.29
C THR A 107 -3.66 -15.92 -3.06
N VAL A 108 -4.43 -16.31 -2.05
CA VAL A 108 -4.84 -17.69 -1.84
C VAL A 108 -6.04 -17.99 -2.73
N GLY A 109 -5.94 -19.03 -3.53
CA GLY A 109 -6.95 -19.43 -4.51
C GLY A 109 -6.53 -19.09 -5.94
N ARG A 110 -6.80 -20.01 -6.85
CA ARG A 110 -6.55 -19.84 -8.27
C ARG A 110 -7.62 -18.96 -8.89
N ILE A 111 -7.21 -17.92 -9.57
CA ILE A 111 -8.08 -16.98 -10.28
C ILE A 111 -7.92 -17.22 -11.77
N GLU A 112 -9.00 -17.59 -12.46
CA GLU A 112 -8.94 -17.97 -13.87
C GLU A 112 -9.04 -16.79 -14.83
N ARG A 113 -9.70 -15.70 -14.40
CA ARG A 113 -9.99 -14.56 -15.28
C ARG A 113 -9.70 -13.24 -14.57
N SER A 114 -9.15 -12.30 -15.30
CA SER A 114 -9.06 -10.90 -14.90
C SER A 114 -10.44 -10.28 -14.73
N GLY A 115 -10.55 -9.24 -13.92
CA GLY A 115 -11.86 -8.65 -13.65
C GLY A 115 -11.82 -7.29 -12.98
N LYS A 116 -13.01 -6.79 -12.69
CA LYS A 116 -13.29 -5.55 -11.96
C LYS A 116 -14.07 -5.90 -10.69
N ILE A 117 -13.76 -5.20 -9.61
CA ILE A 117 -14.54 -5.25 -8.37
C ILE A 117 -15.07 -3.84 -8.11
N GLU A 118 -16.38 -3.70 -8.06
CA GLU A 118 -17.08 -2.47 -7.75
C GLU A 118 -17.99 -2.74 -6.55
N ALA A 119 -17.46 -2.46 -5.36
CA ALA A 119 -18.12 -2.78 -4.11
C ALA A 119 -17.77 -1.73 -3.04
N PRO A 120 -18.77 -1.05 -2.44
CA PRO A 120 -18.53 0.07 -1.52
C PRO A 120 -17.87 -0.40 -0.23
N ILE A 121 -16.89 0.38 0.25
CA ILE A 121 -16.09 0.07 1.43
C ILE A 121 -16.39 1.06 2.54
N GLY A 122 -16.67 0.54 3.72
CA GLY A 122 -16.84 1.29 4.96
C GLY A 122 -16.20 0.60 6.15
N ARG A 123 -16.27 1.24 7.31
CA ARG A 123 -15.70 0.68 8.55
C ARG A 123 -16.52 -0.56 8.98
N HIS A 124 -15.82 -1.64 9.31
CA HIS A 124 -16.46 -2.87 9.76
C HIS A 124 -17.27 -2.62 11.07
N PRO A 125 -18.55 -3.02 11.16
CA PRO A 125 -19.45 -2.64 12.26
C PRO A 125 -18.98 -3.15 13.63
N LYS A 126 -18.35 -4.31 13.68
CA LYS A 126 -17.91 -4.97 14.94
C LYS A 126 -16.41 -4.91 15.19
N ASN A 127 -15.59 -4.53 14.23
CA ASN A 127 -14.15 -4.51 14.38
C ASN A 127 -13.54 -3.22 13.82
N ARG A 128 -13.16 -2.30 14.69
CA ARG A 128 -12.63 -0.98 14.33
C ARG A 128 -11.32 -1.00 13.54
N GLN A 129 -10.58 -2.11 13.57
CA GLN A 129 -9.34 -2.26 12.79
C GLN A 129 -9.59 -2.69 11.35
N LYS A 130 -10.82 -3.13 11.02
CA LYS A 130 -11.19 -3.64 9.70
C LYS A 130 -12.04 -2.66 8.91
N GLN A 131 -11.95 -2.79 7.60
CA GLN A 131 -12.95 -2.31 6.64
C GLN A 131 -13.80 -3.49 6.17
N ALA A 132 -14.96 -3.22 5.59
CA ALA A 132 -15.84 -4.22 5.04
C ALA A 132 -16.60 -3.67 3.83
N ILE A 133 -17.10 -4.56 2.99
CA ILE A 133 -18.13 -4.22 2.00
C ILE A 133 -19.42 -3.98 2.74
N ILE A 134 -19.96 -2.75 2.66
CA ILE A 134 -21.22 -2.34 3.24
C ILE A 134 -21.91 -1.33 2.32
N GLU A 135 -23.22 -1.37 2.21
CA GLU A 135 -24.01 -0.49 1.32
C GLU A 135 -23.81 1.00 1.60
N SER A 136 -23.73 1.38 2.87
CA SER A 136 -23.45 2.76 3.30
C SER A 136 -21.97 3.15 3.16
N GLY A 137 -21.14 2.28 2.58
CA GLY A 137 -19.73 2.53 2.34
C GLY A 137 -19.49 3.55 1.21
N ARG A 138 -18.24 3.97 1.09
CA ARG A 138 -17.83 4.85 0.01
C ARG A 138 -17.51 4.01 -1.23
N GLU A 139 -17.88 4.51 -2.41
CA GLU A 139 -17.56 3.89 -3.69
C GLU A 139 -16.08 3.43 -3.72
N ALA A 140 -15.87 2.19 -4.15
CA ALA A 140 -14.55 1.61 -4.28
C ALA A 140 -14.49 0.72 -5.51
N ILE A 141 -13.49 0.97 -6.39
CA ILE A 141 -13.32 0.30 -7.67
C ILE A 141 -11.87 -0.15 -7.80
N SER A 142 -11.69 -1.46 -8.02
CA SER A 142 -10.40 -2.10 -8.28
C SER A 142 -10.50 -2.96 -9.53
N HIS A 143 -9.48 -2.91 -10.38
CA HIS A 143 -9.31 -3.83 -11.50
C HIS A 143 -8.16 -4.78 -11.17
N PHE A 144 -8.28 -6.05 -11.54
CA PHE A 144 -7.20 -7.01 -11.38
C PHE A 144 -6.97 -7.81 -12.66
N LYS A 145 -5.71 -8.06 -12.94
CA LYS A 145 -5.24 -8.90 -14.04
C LYS A 145 -4.40 -10.03 -13.47
N VAL A 146 -4.67 -11.25 -13.91
CA VAL A 146 -3.86 -12.41 -13.55
C VAL A 146 -2.54 -12.31 -14.32
N ILE A 147 -1.42 -12.25 -13.61
CA ILE A 147 -0.07 -12.32 -14.18
C ILE A 147 0.32 -13.78 -14.35
N GLU A 148 0.17 -14.55 -13.25
CA GLU A 148 0.62 -15.93 -13.20
C GLU A 148 -0.18 -16.71 -12.15
N ASN A 149 -0.39 -18.00 -12.38
CA ASN A 149 -0.98 -18.92 -11.42
C ASN A 149 0.03 -19.99 -11.00
N PHE A 150 0.12 -20.24 -9.69
CA PHE A 150 0.95 -21.27 -9.07
C PHE A 150 0.03 -22.29 -8.41
N GLY A 151 -0.38 -23.32 -9.13
CA GLY A 151 -1.36 -24.28 -8.64
C GLY A 151 -2.63 -23.59 -8.13
N SER A 152 -2.79 -23.55 -6.81
CA SER A 152 -3.94 -22.95 -6.11
C SER A 152 -3.68 -21.54 -5.57
N TYR A 153 -2.70 -20.82 -6.11
CA TYR A 153 -2.34 -19.44 -5.74
C TYR A 153 -2.24 -18.59 -6.99
N SER A 154 -2.43 -17.28 -6.86
CA SER A 154 -2.36 -16.36 -8.00
C SER A 154 -1.49 -15.15 -7.70
N HIS A 155 -0.71 -14.72 -8.69
CA HIS A 155 -0.02 -13.43 -8.73
C HIS A 155 -0.82 -12.48 -9.63
N LEU A 156 -1.16 -11.33 -9.09
CA LEU A 156 -2.04 -10.36 -9.72
C LEU A 156 -1.35 -9.01 -9.88
N GLU A 157 -1.67 -8.34 -10.97
CA GLU A 157 -1.58 -6.90 -11.10
C GLU A 157 -2.92 -6.29 -10.71
N VAL A 158 -2.93 -5.32 -9.81
CA VAL A 158 -4.16 -4.66 -9.36
C VAL A 158 -4.03 -3.16 -9.58
N SER A 159 -4.95 -2.55 -10.32
CA SER A 159 -5.04 -1.11 -10.52
C SER A 159 -6.24 -0.52 -9.77
N LEU A 160 -6.08 0.70 -9.26
CA LEU A 160 -7.07 1.37 -8.42
C LEU A 160 -7.60 2.64 -9.08
N GLU A 161 -8.92 2.74 -9.27
CA GLU A 161 -9.58 4.01 -9.54
C GLU A 161 -9.76 4.82 -8.25
N THR A 162 -10.13 4.17 -7.18
CA THR A 162 -10.32 4.77 -5.84
C THR A 162 -9.22 4.33 -4.89
N GLY A 163 -9.06 4.99 -3.74
CA GLY A 163 -8.04 4.67 -2.73
C GLY A 163 -8.62 4.59 -1.31
N ARG A 164 -9.51 3.62 -1.04
CA ARG A 164 -10.06 3.42 0.30
C ARG A 164 -9.09 2.64 1.18
N THR A 165 -9.20 2.83 2.48
CA THR A 165 -8.39 2.07 3.46
C THR A 165 -8.58 0.58 3.24
N HIS A 166 -7.47 -0.16 3.14
CA HIS A 166 -7.44 -1.62 2.92
C HIS A 166 -8.15 -2.09 1.63
N GLN A 167 -8.37 -1.24 0.64
CA GLN A 167 -9.27 -1.53 -0.49
C GLN A 167 -8.96 -2.86 -1.19
N ILE A 168 -7.73 -3.07 -1.66
CA ILE A 168 -7.34 -4.32 -2.36
C ILE A 168 -7.57 -5.52 -1.45
N ARG A 169 -7.19 -5.43 -0.19
CA ARG A 169 -7.30 -6.50 0.81
C ARG A 169 -8.77 -6.90 1.05
N VAL A 170 -9.66 -5.91 1.19
CA VAL A 170 -11.11 -6.13 1.37
C VAL A 170 -11.73 -6.70 0.09
N HIS A 171 -11.43 -6.13 -1.06
CA HIS A 171 -11.96 -6.56 -2.35
C HIS A 171 -11.56 -7.99 -2.67
N MET A 172 -10.27 -8.34 -2.56
CA MET A 172 -9.81 -9.69 -2.84
C MET A 172 -10.37 -10.71 -1.85
N ASN A 173 -10.49 -10.36 -0.56
CA ASN A 173 -11.15 -11.22 0.43
C ASN A 173 -12.64 -11.39 0.13
N HIS A 174 -13.33 -10.36 -0.33
CA HIS A 174 -14.74 -10.41 -0.73
C HIS A 174 -14.98 -11.40 -1.87
N LEU A 175 -14.10 -11.43 -2.87
CA LEU A 175 -14.12 -12.44 -3.95
C LEU A 175 -13.76 -13.86 -3.48
N GLY A 176 -13.34 -14.03 -2.23
CA GLY A 176 -12.88 -15.32 -1.71
C GLY A 176 -11.41 -15.63 -2.00
N PHE A 177 -10.63 -14.65 -2.45
CA PHE A 177 -9.19 -14.76 -2.75
C PHE A 177 -8.35 -13.83 -1.87
N PRO A 178 -8.30 -14.05 -0.54
CA PRO A 178 -7.57 -13.18 0.36
C PRO A 178 -6.08 -13.13 0.01
N LEU A 179 -5.40 -12.04 0.34
CA LEU A 179 -3.95 -11.92 0.15
C LEU A 179 -3.21 -12.92 1.06
N ILE A 180 -2.14 -13.51 0.54
CA ILE A 180 -1.22 -14.33 1.34
C ILE A 180 -0.67 -13.48 2.48
N GLY A 181 -0.58 -14.05 3.68
CA GLY A 181 -0.01 -13.41 4.86
C GLY A 181 -0.86 -12.27 5.46
N ASP A 182 -2.06 -11.96 4.93
CA ASP A 182 -2.89 -10.88 5.48
C ASP A 182 -3.39 -11.21 6.89
N PRO A 183 -2.94 -10.46 7.94
CA PRO A 183 -3.28 -10.79 9.32
C PRO A 183 -4.71 -10.45 9.70
N LEU A 184 -5.40 -9.60 8.92
CA LEU A 184 -6.75 -9.17 9.21
C LEU A 184 -7.82 -9.92 8.41
N TYR A 185 -7.59 -10.13 7.12
CA TYR A 185 -8.58 -10.66 6.18
C TYR A 185 -8.33 -12.10 5.79
N GLY A 186 -7.07 -12.57 5.76
CA GLY A 186 -6.69 -13.92 5.35
C GLY A 186 -6.91 -15.04 6.38
N ARG A 187 -7.31 -14.73 7.64
CA ARG A 187 -7.32 -15.69 8.75
C ARG A 187 -8.17 -16.95 8.53
N ARG A 188 -9.26 -16.87 7.80
CA ARG A 188 -10.18 -18.01 7.56
C ARG A 188 -9.74 -18.91 6.40
N ARG A 189 -8.93 -18.38 5.48
CA ARG A 189 -8.46 -19.08 4.29
C ARG A 189 -6.98 -18.75 4.07
N ARG A 190 -6.14 -19.30 4.93
CA ARG A 190 -4.68 -19.08 4.85
C ARG A 190 -4.03 -19.89 3.76
N PHE A 191 -4.58 -21.06 3.48
CA PHE A 191 -4.06 -22.02 2.52
C PHE A 191 -5.13 -22.46 1.55
N ALA A 192 -4.72 -22.84 0.35
CA ALA A 192 -5.56 -23.60 -0.56
C ALA A 192 -5.72 -25.04 -0.03
N LYS A 193 -6.78 -25.73 -0.48
CA LYS A 193 -6.93 -27.16 -0.22
C LYS A 193 -5.72 -27.91 -0.81
N ASN A 194 -5.25 -28.93 -0.09
CA ASN A 194 -4.12 -29.78 -0.51
C ASN A 194 -2.76 -29.05 -0.65
N THR A 195 -2.58 -27.88 -0.04
CA THR A 195 -1.27 -27.23 0.02
C THR A 195 -0.26 -28.12 0.71
N HIS A 196 0.89 -28.33 0.08
CA HIS A 196 1.99 -29.14 0.63
C HIS A 196 2.52 -28.55 1.94
N GLN A 197 2.96 -29.40 2.88
CA GLN A 197 3.36 -28.99 4.23
C GLN A 197 4.45 -27.89 4.21
N LYS A 198 5.48 -28.02 3.40
CA LYS A 198 6.55 -27.04 3.25
C LYS A 198 6.05 -25.66 2.82
N LEU A 199 5.11 -25.62 1.87
CA LEU A 199 4.51 -24.36 1.43
C LEU A 199 3.61 -23.74 2.51
N ARG A 200 2.93 -24.57 3.32
CA ARG A 200 2.17 -24.05 4.50
C ARG A 200 3.08 -23.32 5.47
N GLU A 201 4.22 -23.91 5.81
CA GLU A 201 5.21 -23.31 6.73
C GLU A 201 5.73 -21.97 6.20
N ILE A 202 6.03 -21.88 4.91
CA ILE A 202 6.45 -20.63 4.24
C ILE A 202 5.35 -19.56 4.33
N ILE A 203 4.11 -19.92 4.02
CA ILE A 203 2.98 -18.97 4.05
C ILE A 203 2.66 -18.55 5.50
N GLU A 204 2.75 -19.46 6.47
CA GLU A 204 2.54 -19.14 7.89
C GLU A 204 3.58 -18.20 8.46
N SER A 205 4.83 -18.36 8.04
CA SER A 205 5.93 -17.49 8.44
C SER A 205 5.96 -16.16 7.69
N PHE A 206 5.18 -16.01 6.60
CA PHE A 206 5.15 -14.76 5.82
C PHE A 206 4.51 -13.64 6.64
N PRO A 207 5.26 -12.54 6.96
CA PRO A 207 4.94 -11.67 8.09
C PRO A 207 3.87 -10.61 7.81
N ARG A 208 3.39 -10.47 6.57
CA ARG A 208 2.57 -9.34 6.15
C ARG A 208 1.65 -9.69 4.97
N GLN A 209 0.69 -8.82 4.63
CA GLN A 209 -0.03 -8.98 3.37
C GLN A 209 0.95 -8.90 2.18
N ALA A 210 0.87 -9.88 1.29
CA ALA A 210 1.67 -9.96 0.08
C ALA A 210 1.17 -8.94 -0.96
N LEU A 211 1.51 -7.65 -0.73
CA LEU A 211 1.05 -6.50 -1.50
C LEU A 211 2.17 -5.46 -1.63
N HIS A 212 2.37 -4.98 -2.87
CA HIS A 212 3.40 -4.00 -3.20
C HIS A 212 2.89 -2.99 -4.23
N ALA A 213 3.04 -1.70 -3.97
CA ALA A 213 2.74 -0.62 -4.91
C ALA A 213 3.89 -0.51 -5.93
N ALA A 214 3.75 -1.22 -7.05
CA ALA A 214 4.82 -1.45 -8.01
C ALA A 214 4.99 -0.33 -9.04
N GLN A 215 3.89 0.38 -9.40
CA GLN A 215 3.97 1.48 -10.36
C GLN A 215 3.08 2.65 -9.92
N LEU A 216 3.61 3.85 -10.15
CA LEU A 216 2.94 5.11 -9.88
C LEU A 216 3.16 6.05 -11.06
N SER A 217 2.07 6.53 -11.69
CA SER A 217 2.15 7.51 -12.78
C SER A 217 1.20 8.67 -12.52
N PHE A 218 1.65 9.89 -12.82
CA PHE A 218 0.89 11.11 -12.63
C PHE A 218 1.41 12.22 -13.55
N ILE A 219 0.66 13.30 -13.69
CA ILE A 219 1.14 14.50 -14.37
C ILE A 219 2.01 15.30 -13.41
N ASP A 220 3.26 15.52 -13.80
CA ASP A 220 4.21 16.33 -13.03
C ASP A 220 3.66 17.74 -12.82
N PRO A 221 3.48 18.18 -11.56
CA PRO A 221 2.91 19.50 -11.26
C PRO A 221 3.70 20.68 -11.81
N THR A 222 4.99 20.51 -12.09
CA THR A 222 5.89 21.57 -12.55
C THR A 222 5.96 21.62 -14.09
N THR A 223 6.05 20.46 -14.74
CA THR A 223 6.30 20.37 -16.18
C THR A 223 5.05 20.05 -16.99
N SER A 224 3.94 19.69 -16.34
CA SER A 224 2.68 19.23 -16.95
C SER A 224 2.84 18.00 -17.87
N LYS A 225 3.94 17.25 -17.73
CA LYS A 225 4.19 16.02 -18.47
C LYS A 225 3.83 14.79 -17.65
N GLU A 226 3.35 13.71 -18.29
CA GLU A 226 3.16 12.44 -17.60
C GLU A 226 4.52 11.87 -17.20
N VAL A 227 4.63 11.48 -15.93
CA VAL A 227 5.80 10.79 -15.37
C VAL A 227 5.35 9.45 -14.79
N SER A 228 6.22 8.46 -14.90
CA SER A 228 5.98 7.09 -14.40
C SER A 228 7.19 6.57 -13.66
N PHE A 229 6.92 5.95 -12.51
CA PHE A 229 7.93 5.35 -11.64
C PHE A 229 7.57 3.89 -11.43
N GLN A 230 8.59 3.04 -11.36
CA GLN A 230 8.44 1.61 -11.10
C GLN A 230 9.32 1.19 -9.92
N SER A 231 8.84 0.24 -9.14
CA SER A 231 9.57 -0.42 -8.08
C SER A 231 9.52 -1.93 -8.29
N LYS A 232 10.69 -2.57 -8.24
CA LYS A 232 10.77 -4.04 -8.26
C LYS A 232 10.13 -4.62 -7.00
N LEU A 233 9.66 -5.85 -7.08
CA LEU A 233 9.25 -6.60 -5.89
C LEU A 233 10.37 -6.60 -4.85
N PRO A 234 10.06 -6.35 -3.57
CA PRO A 234 11.01 -6.50 -2.49
C PRO A 234 11.37 -7.99 -2.29
N SER A 235 12.52 -8.24 -1.67
CA SER A 235 13.12 -9.58 -1.56
C SER A 235 12.18 -10.63 -0.97
N ASP A 236 11.40 -10.27 0.05
CA ASP A 236 10.43 -11.17 0.68
C ASP A 236 9.31 -11.63 -0.28
N LEU A 237 8.86 -10.74 -1.19
CA LEU A 237 7.87 -11.10 -2.21
C LEU A 237 8.49 -11.85 -3.40
N VAL A 238 9.76 -11.60 -3.71
CA VAL A 238 10.52 -12.39 -4.70
C VAL A 238 10.66 -13.83 -4.18
N GLU A 239 11.11 -14.00 -2.95
CA GLU A 239 11.24 -15.30 -2.31
C GLU A 239 9.90 -16.04 -2.20
N LEU A 240 8.83 -15.33 -1.82
CA LEU A 240 7.48 -15.91 -1.81
C LEU A 240 7.10 -16.43 -3.21
N ARG A 241 7.33 -15.63 -4.26
CA ARG A 241 7.02 -16.03 -5.65
C ARG A 241 7.80 -17.28 -6.06
N GLU A 242 9.09 -17.34 -5.77
CA GLU A 242 9.94 -18.50 -6.08
C GLU A 242 9.46 -19.76 -5.33
N ASN A 243 9.10 -19.62 -4.06
CA ASN A 243 8.54 -20.73 -3.28
C ASN A 243 7.19 -21.20 -3.82
N LEU A 244 6.31 -20.30 -4.26
CA LEU A 244 5.07 -20.65 -4.91
C LEU A 244 5.31 -21.39 -6.23
N LEU A 245 6.28 -20.97 -7.04
CA LEU A 245 6.65 -21.59 -8.29
C LEU A 245 7.17 -23.03 -8.11
N ASN A 246 8.00 -23.23 -7.07
CA ASN A 246 8.68 -24.50 -6.83
C ASN A 246 7.84 -25.55 -6.07
N GLN A 247 6.75 -25.14 -5.42
CA GLN A 247 5.98 -25.98 -4.49
C GLN A 247 4.48 -26.07 -4.87
N ALA A 248 4.05 -25.39 -5.94
CA ALA A 248 2.65 -25.37 -6.37
C ALA A 248 2.29 -26.51 -7.33
#